data_ecc679905bd5d041c6b54052f0ff6c14
#
_entry.id   ecc679905bd5d041c6b54052f0ff6c14
#
_cell.length_a   1.000
_cell.length_b   1.000
_cell.length_c   1.000
_cell.angle_alpha   90.00
_cell.angle_beta   90.00
_cell.angle_gamma   90.00
#
_symmetry.space_group_name_H-M   'P 1'
#
loop_
_entity.id
_entity.type
_entity.pdbx_description
1 polymer ?
#
loop_
_entity_poly.entity_id
_entity_poly.type
_entity_poly.pdbx_seq_one_letter_code
_entity_poly.pdbx_strand_id
1 'polypeptide(L)'
;VKGRGTGLLLALPGLLLLVGVVGLPLLYALYLSLTDYTFLKPSAAFQGLGRYLDALQDPYFRHALALTGVYVGLTVGLTLALGLLLAVLLHQRLPFRGLHYFAVSLPMLIAPVGVGLIWKMILHPELGILAYLFGGRDFLGDARYALLTLALVDVWQQTSFAALVLLAGLRSLPKEPLEAAYVDGATPWQAFWRVTFPLLLPVLGVLLILQVVAEVRTYDLVYVLTRGGPGTATDLVSFYIYRKAFLGLDLSGASAMGYFLLLATLALTALYYRGLTRA
;
A
#
# COMPACT_ATOMS: atom_id res chain seq x y z
N VAL A 1 -26.49 -20.03 26.51
CA VAL A 1 -25.65 -21.05 25.86
C VAL A 1 -26.17 -21.48 24.49
N LYS A 2 -27.47 -21.24 24.15
CA LYS A 2 -28.05 -21.60 22.84
C LYS A 2 -27.69 -20.74 21.63
N GLY A 3 -27.07 -19.59 21.81
CA GLY A 3 -26.75 -18.65 20.71
C GLY A 3 -25.45 -18.90 19.95
N ARG A 4 -24.49 -19.65 20.51
CA ARG A 4 -23.19 -19.86 19.87
C ARG A 4 -23.23 -20.79 18.64
N GLY A 5 -24.06 -21.83 18.69
CA GLY A 5 -24.24 -22.76 17.56
C GLY A 5 -24.92 -22.11 16.36
N THR A 6 -25.94 -21.30 16.62
CA THR A 6 -26.69 -20.58 15.57
C THR A 6 -25.81 -19.52 14.88
N GLY A 7 -24.95 -18.81 15.65
CA GLY A 7 -24.00 -17.85 15.09
C GLY A 7 -22.95 -18.53 14.19
N LEU A 8 -22.43 -19.69 14.60
CA LEU A 8 -21.50 -20.49 13.80
C LEU A 8 -22.13 -21.01 12.50
N LEU A 9 -23.39 -21.51 12.57
CA LEU A 9 -24.12 -21.98 11.39
C LEU A 9 -24.37 -20.85 10.37
N LEU A 10 -24.69 -19.65 10.85
CA LEU A 10 -24.89 -18.47 9.98
C LEU A 10 -23.58 -17.96 9.36
N ALA A 11 -22.45 -18.10 10.08
CA ALA A 11 -21.12 -17.73 9.57
C ALA A 11 -20.51 -18.80 8.65
N LEU A 12 -20.99 -20.05 8.70
CA LEU A 12 -20.41 -21.20 7.99
C LEU A 12 -20.25 -20.97 6.47
N PRO A 13 -21.25 -20.46 5.73
CA PRO A 13 -21.09 -20.22 4.29
C PRO A 13 -19.95 -19.24 3.97
N GLY A 14 -19.85 -18.16 4.74
CA GLY A 14 -18.77 -17.18 4.61
C GLY A 14 -17.39 -17.77 4.95
N LEU A 15 -17.31 -18.57 6.01
CA LEU A 15 -16.08 -19.26 6.39
C LEU A 15 -15.65 -20.29 5.34
N LEU A 16 -16.57 -21.06 4.78
CA LEU A 16 -16.27 -22.02 3.71
C LEU A 16 -15.75 -21.32 2.45
N LEU A 17 -16.35 -20.19 2.05
CA LEU A 17 -15.86 -19.38 0.95
C LEU A 17 -14.47 -18.82 1.24
N LEU A 18 -14.23 -18.30 2.42
CA LEU A 18 -12.93 -17.76 2.81
C LEU A 18 -11.84 -18.84 2.80
N VAL A 19 -12.10 -20.00 3.37
CA VAL A 19 -11.17 -21.14 3.37
C VAL A 19 -10.96 -21.66 1.95
N GLY A 20 -12.01 -21.79 1.14
CA GLY A 20 -11.92 -22.30 -0.23
C GLY A 20 -11.20 -21.35 -1.17
N VAL A 21 -11.54 -20.06 -1.13
CA VAL A 21 -11.01 -19.08 -2.10
C VAL A 21 -9.66 -18.50 -1.68
N VAL A 22 -9.43 -18.33 -0.38
CA VAL A 22 -8.18 -17.75 0.14
C VAL A 22 -7.28 -18.82 0.75
N GLY A 23 -7.82 -19.69 1.58
CA GLY A 23 -7.03 -20.68 2.32
C GLY A 23 -6.41 -21.72 1.41
N LEU A 24 -7.17 -22.34 0.50
CA LEU A 24 -6.63 -23.38 -0.39
C LEU A 24 -5.51 -22.87 -1.31
N PRO A 25 -5.63 -21.73 -2.02
CA PRO A 25 -4.53 -21.20 -2.81
C PRO A 25 -3.29 -20.85 -1.97
N LEU A 26 -3.47 -20.33 -0.76
CA LEU A 26 -2.35 -20.08 0.15
C LEU A 26 -1.64 -21.40 0.53
N LEU A 27 -2.38 -22.43 0.94
CA LEU A 27 -1.79 -23.74 1.27
C LEU A 27 -1.09 -24.35 0.05
N TYR A 28 -1.67 -24.23 -1.12
CA TYR A 28 -1.04 -24.71 -2.36
C TYR A 28 0.24 -23.93 -2.69
N ALA A 29 0.25 -22.61 -2.55
CA ALA A 29 1.44 -21.80 -2.72
C ALA A 29 2.51 -22.14 -1.66
N LEU A 30 2.11 -22.45 -0.41
CA LEU A 30 3.03 -22.96 0.62
C LEU A 30 3.66 -24.29 0.20
N TYR A 31 2.86 -25.22 -0.28
CA TYR A 31 3.37 -26.49 -0.80
C TYR A 31 4.38 -26.24 -1.93
N LEU A 32 4.03 -25.40 -2.91
CA LEU A 32 4.92 -25.08 -4.03
C LEU A 32 6.22 -24.43 -3.55
N SER A 33 6.18 -23.56 -2.55
CA SER A 33 7.37 -22.89 -2.01
C SER A 33 8.41 -23.84 -1.41
N LEU A 34 8.00 -25.06 -1.07
CA LEU A 34 8.84 -26.12 -0.52
C LEU A 34 9.29 -27.14 -1.58
N THR A 35 8.97 -26.93 -2.84
CA THR A 35 9.27 -27.83 -3.96
C THR A 35 10.12 -27.17 -5.04
N ASP A 36 10.53 -27.92 -6.06
CA ASP A 36 11.23 -27.41 -7.25
C ASP A 36 10.31 -27.33 -8.51
N TYR A 37 9.01 -27.17 -8.29
CA TYR A 37 8.03 -27.09 -9.37
C TYR A 37 8.27 -25.88 -10.26
N THR A 38 8.35 -26.12 -11.57
CA THR A 38 8.33 -25.09 -12.60
C THR A 38 7.34 -25.51 -13.70
N PHE A 39 6.82 -24.59 -14.50
CA PHE A 39 5.97 -24.94 -15.64
C PHE A 39 6.69 -25.82 -16.67
N LEU A 40 8.02 -25.75 -16.74
CA LEU A 40 8.85 -26.53 -17.66
C LEU A 40 9.18 -27.93 -17.09
N LYS A 41 9.15 -28.09 -15.75
CA LYS A 41 9.39 -29.34 -15.04
C LYS A 41 8.26 -29.57 -14.04
N PRO A 42 7.18 -30.23 -14.44
CA PRO A 42 6.00 -30.41 -13.59
C PRO A 42 6.19 -31.42 -12.45
N SER A 43 7.34 -32.12 -12.37
CA SER A 43 7.69 -32.98 -11.23
C SER A 43 8.12 -32.12 -10.05
N ALA A 44 7.33 -32.13 -8.97
CA ALA A 44 7.64 -31.38 -7.74
C ALA A 44 8.42 -32.24 -6.75
N ALA A 45 9.75 -32.16 -6.78
CA ALA A 45 10.57 -32.75 -5.72
C ALA A 45 10.61 -31.82 -4.49
N PHE A 46 10.51 -32.39 -3.30
CA PHE A 46 10.57 -31.62 -2.07
C PHE A 46 11.98 -31.09 -1.83
N GLN A 47 12.11 -29.78 -1.67
CA GLN A 47 13.39 -29.06 -1.46
C GLN A 47 13.49 -28.39 -0.08
N GLY A 48 12.45 -28.50 0.73
CA GLY A 48 12.40 -27.84 2.02
C GLY A 48 12.58 -26.31 1.90
N LEU A 49 13.50 -25.74 2.65
CA LEU A 49 13.77 -24.30 2.67
C LEU A 49 14.77 -23.83 1.59
N GLY A 50 15.22 -24.71 0.70
CA GLY A 50 16.20 -24.37 -0.34
C GLY A 50 15.77 -23.18 -1.18
N ARG A 51 14.51 -23.14 -1.63
CA ARG A 51 13.96 -22.03 -2.42
C ARG A 51 13.94 -20.68 -1.71
N TYR A 52 13.83 -20.68 -0.39
CA TYR A 52 13.93 -19.46 0.42
C TYR A 52 15.37 -18.94 0.47
N LEU A 53 16.34 -19.83 0.57
CA LEU A 53 17.75 -19.46 0.51
C LEU A 53 18.13 -18.95 -0.87
N ASP A 54 17.66 -19.60 -1.94
CA ASP A 54 17.85 -19.13 -3.32
C ASP A 54 17.26 -17.73 -3.50
N ALA A 55 16.04 -17.47 -2.97
CA ALA A 55 15.41 -16.17 -3.02
C ALA A 55 16.24 -15.08 -2.31
N LEU A 56 16.77 -15.37 -1.12
CA LEU A 56 17.62 -14.44 -0.37
C LEU A 56 18.98 -14.18 -1.04
N GLN A 57 19.47 -15.12 -1.85
CA GLN A 57 20.70 -14.97 -2.63
C GLN A 57 20.47 -14.30 -3.99
N ASP A 58 19.24 -14.27 -4.48
CA ASP A 58 18.89 -13.65 -5.75
C ASP A 58 19.13 -12.11 -5.70
N PRO A 59 20.10 -11.58 -6.47
CA PRO A 59 20.43 -10.17 -6.44
C PRO A 59 19.28 -9.27 -6.92
N TYR A 60 18.46 -9.76 -7.84
CA TYR A 60 17.31 -9.00 -8.33
C TYR A 60 16.19 -8.94 -7.31
N PHE A 61 15.95 -10.02 -6.56
CA PHE A 61 14.99 -10.01 -5.47
C PHE A 61 15.41 -9.06 -4.35
N ARG A 62 16.69 -9.08 -3.97
CA ARG A 62 17.22 -8.12 -2.98
C ARG A 62 17.11 -6.68 -3.46
N HIS A 63 17.40 -6.42 -4.74
CA HIS A 63 17.21 -5.10 -5.34
C HIS A 63 15.74 -4.67 -5.29
N ALA A 64 14.82 -5.55 -5.68
CA ALA A 64 13.39 -5.30 -5.65
C ALA A 64 12.86 -5.02 -4.22
N LEU A 65 13.36 -5.75 -3.21
CA LEU A 65 13.05 -5.49 -1.79
C LEU A 65 13.54 -4.11 -1.34
N ALA A 66 14.79 -3.74 -1.65
CA ALA A 66 15.35 -2.43 -1.31
C ALA A 66 14.59 -1.30 -1.99
N LEU A 67 14.28 -1.47 -3.28
CA LEU A 67 13.50 -0.50 -4.07
C LEU A 67 12.08 -0.33 -3.51
N THR A 68 11.44 -1.44 -3.13
CA THR A 68 10.12 -1.42 -2.47
C THR A 68 10.18 -0.69 -1.12
N GLY A 69 11.25 -0.89 -0.34
CA GLY A 69 11.45 -0.14 0.91
C GLY A 69 11.52 1.37 0.69
N VAL A 70 12.26 1.83 -0.32
CA VAL A 70 12.33 3.25 -0.71
C VAL A 70 10.97 3.75 -1.19
N TYR A 71 10.30 2.99 -2.04
CA TYR A 71 8.98 3.32 -2.56
C TYR A 71 7.95 3.46 -1.44
N VAL A 72 7.84 2.48 -0.54
CA VAL A 72 6.93 2.49 0.61
C VAL A 72 7.21 3.67 1.53
N GLY A 73 8.49 3.93 1.85
CA GLY A 73 8.86 5.07 2.68
C GLY A 73 8.43 6.40 2.07
N LEU A 74 8.62 6.57 0.77
CA LEU A 74 8.25 7.78 0.03
C LEU A 74 6.71 7.92 -0.07
N THR A 75 6.03 6.87 -0.54
CA THR A 75 4.57 6.91 -0.75
C THR A 75 3.81 7.08 0.57
N VAL A 76 4.10 6.26 1.57
CA VAL A 76 3.42 6.35 2.88
C VAL A 76 3.71 7.69 3.56
N GLY A 77 4.97 8.14 3.57
CA GLY A 77 5.35 9.42 4.16
C GLY A 77 4.58 10.60 3.55
N LEU A 78 4.58 10.69 2.22
CA LEU A 78 3.88 11.75 1.50
C LEU A 78 2.36 11.63 1.64
N THR A 79 1.80 10.41 1.55
CA THR A 79 0.36 10.16 1.69
C THR A 79 -0.15 10.57 3.07
N LEU A 80 0.56 10.23 4.14
CA LEU A 80 0.17 10.64 5.49
C LEU A 80 0.29 12.15 5.70
N ALA A 81 1.36 12.78 5.20
CA ALA A 81 1.55 14.21 5.31
C ALA A 81 0.48 15.01 4.54
N LEU A 82 0.25 14.67 3.27
CA LEU A 82 -0.78 15.31 2.45
C LEU A 82 -2.19 14.97 2.91
N GLY A 83 -2.42 13.73 3.34
CA GLY A 83 -3.70 13.29 3.90
C GLY A 83 -4.05 14.07 5.18
N LEU A 84 -3.07 14.26 6.07
CA LEU A 84 -3.26 15.08 7.27
C LEU A 84 -3.54 16.54 6.92
N LEU A 85 -2.79 17.12 5.99
CA LEU A 85 -3.02 18.48 5.50
C LEU A 85 -4.44 18.63 4.96
N LEU A 86 -4.87 17.75 4.07
CA LEU A 86 -6.23 17.78 3.52
C LEU A 86 -7.30 17.53 4.58
N ALA A 87 -7.08 16.62 5.53
CA ALA A 87 -8.00 16.37 6.64
C ALA A 87 -8.21 17.61 7.51
N VAL A 88 -7.13 18.32 7.86
CA VAL A 88 -7.18 19.57 8.62
C VAL A 88 -7.91 20.67 7.85
N LEU A 89 -7.65 20.81 6.55
CA LEU A 89 -8.35 21.77 5.69
C LEU A 89 -9.85 21.44 5.61
N LEU A 90 -10.22 20.20 5.38
CA LEU A 90 -11.61 19.74 5.29
C LEU A 90 -12.34 19.76 6.66
N HIS A 91 -11.59 19.78 7.77
CA HIS A 91 -12.17 19.92 9.11
C HIS A 91 -12.72 21.32 9.35
N GLN A 92 -12.21 22.32 8.66
CA GLN A 92 -12.65 23.72 8.78
C GLN A 92 -14.06 23.92 8.18
N ARG A 93 -14.68 25.06 8.50
CA ARG A 93 -15.98 25.46 7.95
C ARG A 93 -15.81 26.01 6.53
N LEU A 94 -15.69 25.13 5.52
CA LEU A 94 -15.57 25.52 4.13
C LEU A 94 -16.96 25.74 3.49
N PRO A 95 -17.12 26.73 2.58
CA PRO A 95 -18.30 26.80 1.72
C PRO A 95 -18.33 25.58 0.79
N PHE A 96 -19.50 25.18 0.32
CA PHE A 96 -19.68 24.05 -0.61
C PHE A 96 -18.99 22.75 -0.18
N ARG A 97 -19.05 22.39 1.13
CA ARG A 97 -18.41 21.21 1.71
C ARG A 97 -18.57 19.93 0.89
N GLY A 98 -19.78 19.68 0.36
CA GLY A 98 -20.06 18.50 -0.47
C GLY A 98 -19.15 18.40 -1.68
N LEU A 99 -18.88 19.54 -2.36
CA LEU A 99 -18.00 19.56 -3.52
C LEU A 99 -16.55 19.25 -3.14
N HIS A 100 -16.05 19.77 -2.02
CA HIS A 100 -14.69 19.48 -1.56
C HIS A 100 -14.53 18.02 -1.20
N TYR A 101 -15.50 17.42 -0.48
CA TYR A 101 -15.46 15.99 -0.17
C TYR A 101 -15.54 15.14 -1.42
N PHE A 102 -16.40 15.47 -2.36
CA PHE A 102 -16.48 14.78 -3.63
C PHE A 102 -15.15 14.86 -4.40
N ALA A 103 -14.59 16.05 -4.55
CA ALA A 103 -13.32 16.25 -5.25
C ALA A 103 -12.15 15.46 -4.62
N VAL A 104 -12.05 15.47 -3.27
CA VAL A 104 -11.00 14.72 -2.57
C VAL A 104 -11.25 13.22 -2.64
N SER A 105 -12.49 12.73 -2.70
CA SER A 105 -12.78 11.30 -2.77
C SER A 105 -12.65 10.70 -4.17
N LEU A 106 -12.67 11.52 -5.24
CA LEU A 106 -12.64 11.03 -6.63
C LEU A 106 -11.48 10.07 -6.93
N PRO A 107 -10.22 10.38 -6.56
CA PRO A 107 -9.10 9.49 -6.90
C PRO A 107 -9.25 8.08 -6.33
N MET A 108 -9.74 7.93 -5.09
CA MET A 108 -9.88 6.62 -4.45
C MET A 108 -11.01 5.76 -5.03
N LEU A 109 -11.95 6.35 -5.76
CA LEU A 109 -13.05 5.63 -6.42
C LEU A 109 -12.63 5.00 -7.75
N ILE A 110 -11.48 5.39 -8.28
CA ILE A 110 -10.94 4.86 -9.54
C ILE A 110 -10.10 3.62 -9.22
N ALA A 111 -10.35 2.51 -9.93
CA ALA A 111 -9.53 1.31 -9.77
C ALA A 111 -8.05 1.61 -10.13
N PRO A 112 -7.04 1.00 -9.45
CA PRO A 112 -5.62 1.30 -9.69
C PRO A 112 -5.17 1.17 -11.14
N VAL A 113 -5.68 0.16 -11.87
CA VAL A 113 -5.43 0.01 -13.32
C VAL A 113 -5.94 1.22 -14.10
N GLY A 114 -7.13 1.74 -13.76
CA GLY A 114 -7.70 2.94 -14.39
C GLY A 114 -6.85 4.18 -14.12
N VAL A 115 -6.40 4.34 -12.87
CA VAL A 115 -5.45 5.41 -12.49
C VAL A 115 -4.18 5.30 -13.34
N GLY A 116 -3.60 4.11 -13.42
CA GLY A 116 -2.41 3.86 -14.25
C GLY A 116 -2.61 4.26 -15.71
N LEU A 117 -3.76 3.90 -16.31
CA LEU A 117 -4.05 4.26 -17.71
C LEU A 117 -4.22 5.78 -17.91
N ILE A 118 -4.95 6.45 -17.02
CA ILE A 118 -5.14 7.90 -17.07
C ILE A 118 -3.79 8.61 -16.97
N TRP A 119 -2.97 8.26 -15.98
CA TRP A 119 -1.67 8.88 -15.79
C TRP A 119 -0.67 8.52 -16.89
N LYS A 120 -0.75 7.32 -17.49
CA LYS A 120 0.05 6.95 -18.65
C LYS A 120 -0.22 7.86 -19.85
N MET A 121 -1.48 8.27 -20.05
CA MET A 121 -1.83 9.25 -21.10
C MET A 121 -1.30 10.65 -20.76
N ILE A 122 -1.45 11.08 -19.51
CA ILE A 122 -1.00 12.41 -19.05
C ILE A 122 0.53 12.53 -19.11
N LEU A 123 1.24 11.43 -18.82
CA LEU A 123 2.71 11.35 -18.79
C LEU A 123 3.31 10.91 -20.13
N HIS A 124 2.50 10.72 -21.19
CA HIS A 124 3.03 10.26 -22.48
C HIS A 124 4.08 11.24 -23.03
N PRO A 125 5.28 10.80 -23.45
CA PRO A 125 6.39 11.69 -23.77
C PRO A 125 6.13 12.62 -24.98
N GLU A 126 5.28 12.19 -25.91
CA GLU A 126 4.97 12.98 -27.12
C GLU A 126 3.61 13.69 -27.06
N LEU A 127 2.59 13.04 -26.44
CA LEU A 127 1.20 13.49 -26.49
C LEU A 127 0.69 13.97 -25.13
N GLY A 128 1.45 13.71 -24.05
CA GLY A 128 1.02 14.02 -22.69
C GLY A 128 1.19 15.49 -22.33
N ILE A 129 0.20 16.02 -21.60
CA ILE A 129 0.20 17.42 -21.18
C ILE A 129 1.42 17.75 -20.28
N LEU A 130 1.86 16.81 -19.44
CA LEU A 130 3.02 17.03 -18.57
C LEU A 130 4.33 17.06 -19.38
N ALA A 131 4.47 16.19 -20.37
CA ALA A 131 5.63 16.25 -21.25
C ALA A 131 5.71 17.60 -21.98
N TYR A 132 4.58 18.08 -22.49
CA TYR A 132 4.50 19.40 -23.13
C TYR A 132 4.91 20.55 -22.18
N LEU A 133 4.40 20.56 -20.95
CA LEU A 133 4.69 21.59 -19.95
C LEU A 133 6.16 21.58 -19.48
N PHE A 134 6.80 20.40 -19.48
CA PHE A 134 8.18 20.21 -19.01
C PHE A 134 9.20 19.96 -20.14
N GLY A 135 8.92 20.46 -21.34
CA GLY A 135 9.88 20.48 -22.45
C GLY A 135 10.15 19.11 -23.07
N GLY A 136 9.15 18.23 -23.18
CA GLY A 136 9.26 16.90 -23.79
C GLY A 136 9.94 15.85 -22.92
N ARG A 137 9.95 16.06 -21.60
CA ARG A 137 10.61 15.13 -20.67
C ARG A 137 9.84 13.81 -20.55
N ASP A 138 10.54 12.71 -20.73
CA ASP A 138 10.00 11.37 -20.50
C ASP A 138 10.15 10.98 -19.01
N PHE A 139 9.09 11.16 -18.24
CA PHE A 139 9.09 10.89 -16.80
C PHE A 139 9.09 9.40 -16.46
N LEU A 140 8.56 8.55 -17.33
CA LEU A 140 8.48 7.10 -17.11
C LEU A 140 9.63 6.35 -17.79
N GLY A 141 10.22 6.89 -18.85
CA GLY A 141 11.32 6.27 -19.57
C GLY A 141 12.71 6.63 -19.04
N ASP A 142 12.86 7.65 -18.17
CA ASP A 142 14.13 7.98 -17.52
C ASP A 142 14.20 7.36 -16.11
N ALA A 143 15.19 6.49 -15.89
CA ALA A 143 15.40 5.79 -14.62
C ALA A 143 15.51 6.71 -13.40
N ARG A 144 15.94 7.96 -13.58
CA ARG A 144 16.08 8.95 -12.50
C ARG A 144 14.73 9.43 -11.98
N TYR A 145 13.71 9.44 -12.83
CA TYR A 145 12.39 9.98 -12.49
C TYR A 145 11.31 8.91 -12.36
N ALA A 146 11.49 7.75 -12.98
CA ALA A 146 10.44 6.73 -13.10
C ALA A 146 9.87 6.29 -11.75
N LEU A 147 10.71 6.00 -10.74
CA LEU A 147 10.26 5.59 -9.41
C LEU A 147 9.52 6.72 -8.69
N LEU A 148 10.04 7.95 -8.75
CA LEU A 148 9.40 9.11 -8.14
C LEU A 148 8.05 9.41 -8.80
N THR A 149 7.99 9.32 -10.13
CA THR A 149 6.75 9.54 -10.88
C THR A 149 5.70 8.49 -10.53
N LEU A 150 6.11 7.21 -10.48
CA LEU A 150 5.24 6.12 -10.03
C LEU A 150 4.70 6.38 -8.60
N ALA A 151 5.59 6.77 -7.68
CA ALA A 151 5.23 7.08 -6.31
C ALA A 151 4.26 8.29 -6.21
N LEU A 152 4.46 9.34 -6.99
CA LEU A 152 3.58 10.51 -6.98
C LEU A 152 2.18 10.20 -7.53
N VAL A 153 2.07 9.33 -8.52
CA VAL A 153 0.77 8.85 -9.02
C VAL A 153 0.02 8.10 -7.94
N ASP A 154 0.71 7.22 -7.21
CA ASP A 154 0.13 6.44 -6.12
C ASP A 154 -0.25 7.35 -4.94
N VAL A 155 0.63 8.25 -4.52
CA VAL A 155 0.36 9.27 -3.49
C VAL A 155 -0.90 10.06 -3.82
N TRP A 156 -1.09 10.49 -5.08
CA TRP A 156 -2.30 11.19 -5.51
C TRP A 156 -3.57 10.36 -5.25
N GLN A 157 -3.55 9.07 -5.54
CA GLN A 157 -4.69 8.18 -5.30
C GLN A 157 -4.91 7.92 -3.80
N GLN A 158 -3.85 7.55 -3.09
CA GLN A 158 -3.92 7.11 -1.70
C GLN A 158 -4.15 8.24 -0.70
N THR A 159 -3.74 9.46 -1.03
CA THR A 159 -3.99 10.65 -0.21
C THR A 159 -5.49 10.88 0.02
N SER A 160 -6.34 10.52 -0.94
CA SER A 160 -7.80 10.59 -0.82
C SER A 160 -8.31 9.76 0.35
N PHE A 161 -7.90 8.50 0.42
CA PHE A 161 -8.29 7.59 1.51
C PHE A 161 -7.72 8.07 2.85
N ALA A 162 -6.45 8.43 2.88
CA ALA A 162 -5.80 8.92 4.09
C ALA A 162 -6.48 10.18 4.64
N ALA A 163 -6.82 11.13 3.78
CA ALA A 163 -7.50 12.36 4.16
C ALA A 163 -8.86 12.11 4.80
N LEU A 164 -9.66 11.19 4.24
CA LEU A 164 -10.99 10.88 4.77
C LEU A 164 -10.91 10.11 6.11
N VAL A 165 -9.99 9.17 6.26
CA VAL A 165 -9.76 8.45 7.52
C VAL A 165 -9.30 9.41 8.61
N LEU A 166 -8.33 10.30 8.32
CA LEU A 166 -7.83 11.28 9.27
C LEU A 166 -8.89 12.34 9.60
N LEU A 167 -9.72 12.74 8.64
CA LEU A 167 -10.84 13.64 8.89
C LEU A 167 -11.88 13.01 9.82
N ALA A 168 -12.19 11.72 9.64
CA ALA A 168 -13.07 10.99 10.55
C ALA A 168 -12.45 10.92 11.95
N GLY A 169 -11.14 10.65 12.03
CA GLY A 169 -10.37 10.70 13.27
C GLY A 169 -10.45 12.06 13.97
N LEU A 170 -10.18 13.16 13.25
CA LEU A 170 -10.27 14.52 13.79
C LEU A 170 -11.67 14.86 14.34
N ARG A 171 -12.72 14.34 13.71
CA ARG A 171 -14.11 14.58 14.15
C ARG A 171 -14.51 13.75 15.35
N SER A 172 -13.84 12.65 15.62
CA SER A 172 -14.09 11.77 16.75
C SER A 172 -13.36 12.20 18.03
N LEU A 173 -12.43 13.17 17.94
CA LEU A 173 -11.69 13.64 19.11
C LEU A 173 -12.61 14.34 20.12
N PRO A 174 -12.39 14.16 21.44
CA PRO A 174 -13.09 14.90 22.47
C PRO A 174 -12.77 16.40 22.34
N LYS A 175 -13.78 17.25 22.55
CA LYS A 175 -13.63 18.70 22.40
C LYS A 175 -13.03 19.35 23.64
N GLU A 176 -13.26 18.76 24.80
CA GLU A 176 -12.89 19.32 26.10
C GLU A 176 -11.39 19.65 26.22
N PRO A 177 -10.44 18.78 25.81
CA PRO A 177 -9.01 19.13 25.88
C PRO A 177 -8.64 20.30 24.97
N LEU A 178 -9.31 20.42 23.82
CA LEU A 178 -9.05 21.50 22.86
C LEU A 178 -9.62 22.83 23.37
N GLU A 179 -10.82 22.81 23.94
CA GLU A 179 -11.45 23.98 24.56
C GLU A 179 -10.64 24.47 25.77
N ALA A 180 -10.16 23.56 26.64
CA ALA A 180 -9.28 23.89 27.75
C ALA A 180 -7.98 24.56 27.26
N ALA A 181 -7.34 24.05 26.22
CA ALA A 181 -6.13 24.66 25.66
C ALA A 181 -6.37 26.10 25.17
N TYR A 182 -7.54 26.38 24.58
CA TYR A 182 -7.87 27.75 24.19
C TYR A 182 -8.16 28.70 25.38
N VAL A 183 -8.77 28.17 26.44
CA VAL A 183 -8.94 28.93 27.70
C VAL A 183 -7.60 29.28 28.33
N ASP A 184 -6.62 28.35 28.24
CA ASP A 184 -5.24 28.55 28.70
C ASP A 184 -4.41 29.46 27.76
N GLY A 185 -5.02 30.03 26.71
CA GLY A 185 -4.38 30.99 25.80
C GLY A 185 -3.54 30.34 24.68
N ALA A 186 -3.71 29.05 24.40
CA ALA A 186 -2.98 28.40 23.28
C ALA A 186 -3.41 28.98 21.93
N THR A 187 -2.43 29.28 21.08
CA THR A 187 -2.68 29.60 19.67
C THR A 187 -3.19 28.36 18.91
N PRO A 188 -3.89 28.51 17.75
CA PRO A 188 -4.35 27.37 16.97
C PRO A 188 -3.23 26.38 16.60
N TRP A 189 -2.02 26.89 16.31
CA TRP A 189 -0.84 26.07 16.01
C TRP A 189 -0.36 25.27 17.23
N GLN A 190 -0.34 25.91 18.41
CA GLN A 190 0.01 25.24 19.67
C GLN A 190 -1.03 24.18 20.05
N ALA A 191 -2.32 24.51 19.94
CA ALA A 191 -3.42 23.60 20.20
C ALA A 191 -3.37 22.39 19.27
N PHE A 192 -3.06 22.60 17.98
CA PHE A 192 -2.91 21.51 17.03
C PHE A 192 -1.76 20.56 17.43
N TRP A 193 -0.55 21.07 17.61
CA TRP A 193 0.62 20.20 17.84
C TRP A 193 0.69 19.59 19.25
N ARG A 194 0.15 20.29 20.26
CA ARG A 194 0.21 19.84 21.66
C ARG A 194 -1.01 19.05 22.12
N VAL A 195 -2.15 19.20 21.44
CA VAL A 195 -3.40 18.56 21.84
C VAL A 195 -3.96 17.69 20.71
N THR A 196 -4.30 18.30 19.56
CA THR A 196 -4.99 17.58 18.47
C THR A 196 -4.13 16.49 17.87
N PHE A 197 -2.88 16.78 17.51
CA PHE A 197 -1.99 15.82 16.87
C PHE A 197 -1.65 14.62 17.77
N PRO A 198 -1.28 14.79 19.06
CA PRO A 198 -1.11 13.67 19.98
C PRO A 198 -2.35 12.78 20.13
N LEU A 199 -3.54 13.38 20.23
CA LEU A 199 -4.79 12.65 20.31
C LEU A 199 -5.13 11.90 19.00
N LEU A 200 -4.61 12.35 17.85
CA LEU A 200 -4.79 11.72 16.56
C LEU A 200 -3.79 10.58 16.29
N LEU A 201 -2.69 10.48 17.05
CA LEU A 201 -1.65 9.46 16.85
C LEU A 201 -2.16 8.03 16.77
N PRO A 202 -3.15 7.57 17.56
CA PRO A 202 -3.69 6.22 17.44
C PRO A 202 -4.31 5.98 16.05
N VAL A 203 -5.04 6.95 15.50
CA VAL A 203 -5.64 6.86 14.16
C VAL A 203 -4.56 6.87 13.08
N LEU A 204 -3.57 7.77 13.20
CA LEU A 204 -2.40 7.81 12.33
C LEU A 204 -1.63 6.48 12.34
N GLY A 205 -1.50 5.87 13.51
CA GLY A 205 -0.84 4.59 13.67
C GLY A 205 -1.54 3.45 12.93
N VAL A 206 -2.86 3.37 13.05
CA VAL A 206 -3.65 2.37 12.31
C VAL A 206 -3.55 2.63 10.80
N LEU A 207 -3.68 3.88 10.37
CA LEU A 207 -3.57 4.27 8.97
C LEU A 207 -2.18 3.96 8.40
N LEU A 208 -1.11 4.20 9.17
CA LEU A 208 0.26 3.87 8.78
C LEU A 208 0.39 2.37 8.44
N ILE A 209 -0.12 1.47 9.30
CA ILE A 209 -0.07 0.03 9.05
C ILE A 209 -0.83 -0.31 7.76
N LEU A 210 -2.05 0.20 7.61
CA LEU A 210 -2.88 -0.07 6.44
C LEU A 210 -2.18 0.36 5.15
N GLN A 211 -1.56 1.54 5.15
CA GLN A 211 -0.82 2.06 4.00
C GLN A 211 0.43 1.23 3.72
N VAL A 212 1.25 0.91 4.72
CA VAL A 212 2.46 0.08 4.51
C VAL A 212 2.08 -1.27 3.90
N VAL A 213 1.03 -1.93 4.43
CA VAL A 213 0.57 -3.23 3.89
C VAL A 213 0.06 -3.09 2.46
N ALA A 214 -0.64 -2.00 2.14
CA ALA A 214 -1.13 -1.74 0.78
C ALA A 214 0.05 -1.52 -0.19
N GLU A 215 0.98 -0.62 0.17
CA GLU A 215 2.09 -0.22 -0.68
C GLU A 215 3.10 -1.34 -0.96
N VAL A 216 3.40 -2.20 0.02
CA VAL A 216 4.24 -3.40 -0.19
C VAL A 216 3.66 -4.32 -1.27
N ARG A 217 2.34 -4.30 -1.46
CA ARG A 217 1.63 -5.14 -2.43
C ARG A 217 1.35 -4.43 -3.76
N THR A 218 1.82 -3.20 -3.94
CA THR A 218 1.62 -2.43 -5.18
C THR A 218 2.15 -3.18 -6.39
N TYR A 219 1.24 -3.55 -7.28
CA TYR A 219 1.50 -4.29 -8.52
C TYR A 219 0.88 -3.60 -9.73
N ASP A 220 -0.41 -3.23 -9.63
CA ASP A 220 -1.21 -2.75 -10.76
C ASP A 220 -0.63 -1.50 -11.43
N LEU A 221 -0.21 -0.52 -10.63
CA LEU A 221 0.40 0.71 -11.13
C LEU A 221 1.73 0.44 -11.83
N VAL A 222 2.58 -0.41 -11.25
CA VAL A 222 3.86 -0.82 -11.87
C VAL A 222 3.61 -1.50 -13.21
N TYR A 223 2.66 -2.44 -13.23
CA TYR A 223 2.32 -3.20 -14.44
C TYR A 223 1.84 -2.29 -15.58
N VAL A 224 0.99 -1.32 -15.27
CA VAL A 224 0.38 -0.43 -16.30
C VAL A 224 1.35 0.66 -16.73
N LEU A 225 2.02 1.34 -15.79
CA LEU A 225 2.83 2.52 -16.07
C LEU A 225 4.19 2.16 -16.66
N THR A 226 4.94 1.26 -16.01
CA THR A 226 6.38 1.08 -16.28
C THR A 226 6.80 -0.34 -16.61
N ARG A 227 6.00 -1.34 -16.23
CA ARG A 227 6.38 -2.76 -16.32
C ARG A 227 7.74 -3.08 -15.69
N GLY A 228 8.05 -2.40 -14.57
CA GLY A 228 9.31 -2.56 -13.84
C GLY A 228 10.47 -1.73 -14.40
N GLY A 229 10.28 -1.07 -15.56
CA GLY A 229 11.31 -0.30 -16.26
C GLY A 229 11.42 1.19 -15.84
N PRO A 230 12.36 1.93 -16.48
CA PRO A 230 13.39 1.45 -17.41
C PRO A 230 14.45 0.58 -16.71
N GLY A 231 14.89 -0.45 -17.37
CA GLY A 231 15.75 -1.49 -16.75
C GLY A 231 15.05 -2.18 -15.58
N THR A 232 15.48 -1.90 -14.35
CA THR A 232 14.86 -2.39 -13.09
C THR A 232 14.50 -1.24 -12.15
N ALA A 233 14.40 0.00 -12.64
CA ALA A 233 14.26 1.20 -11.82
C ALA A 233 12.91 1.29 -11.06
N THR A 234 11.90 0.53 -11.49
CA THR A 234 10.58 0.44 -10.85
C THR A 234 10.14 -1.01 -10.63
N ASP A 235 11.09 -1.96 -10.60
CA ASP A 235 10.82 -3.37 -10.43
C ASP A 235 10.54 -3.69 -8.94
N LEU A 236 9.39 -3.23 -8.45
CA LEU A 236 8.97 -3.48 -7.08
C LEU A 236 8.78 -4.98 -6.82
N VAL A 237 8.91 -5.39 -5.56
CA VAL A 237 8.92 -6.80 -5.16
C VAL A 237 7.69 -7.58 -5.63
N SER A 238 6.49 -6.99 -5.55
CA SER A 238 5.26 -7.65 -6.02
C SER A 238 5.28 -7.88 -7.53
N PHE A 239 5.80 -6.92 -8.31
CA PHE A 239 5.94 -7.06 -9.76
C PHE A 239 7.05 -8.05 -10.12
N TYR A 240 8.17 -8.06 -9.38
CA TYR A 240 9.24 -9.04 -9.56
C TYR A 240 8.75 -10.48 -9.31
N ILE A 241 7.98 -10.71 -8.25
CA ILE A 241 7.38 -12.03 -7.95
C ILE A 241 6.46 -12.48 -9.10
N TYR A 242 5.61 -11.59 -9.61
CA TYR A 242 4.78 -11.88 -10.78
C TYR A 242 5.63 -12.27 -12.00
N ARG A 243 6.66 -11.49 -12.28
CA ARG A 243 7.56 -11.73 -13.42
C ARG A 243 8.30 -13.07 -13.28
N LYS A 244 8.75 -13.42 -12.08
CA LYS A 244 9.38 -14.70 -11.78
C LYS A 244 8.42 -15.87 -11.99
N ALA A 245 7.17 -15.73 -11.52
CA ALA A 245 6.15 -16.79 -11.66
C ALA A 245 5.72 -17.02 -13.11
N PHE A 246 5.35 -15.95 -13.82
CA PHE A 246 4.64 -16.05 -15.10
C PHE A 246 5.52 -15.83 -16.33
N LEU A 247 6.54 -15.01 -16.25
CA LEU A 247 7.49 -14.80 -17.35
C LEU A 247 8.74 -15.69 -17.20
N GLY A 248 9.21 -15.90 -15.96
CA GLY A 248 10.31 -16.81 -15.66
C GLY A 248 9.87 -18.26 -15.50
N LEU A 249 8.56 -18.53 -15.48
CA LEU A 249 7.95 -19.88 -15.35
C LEU A 249 8.38 -20.64 -14.09
N ASP A 250 8.95 -19.94 -13.08
CA ASP A 250 9.42 -20.49 -11.80
C ASP A 250 8.39 -20.21 -10.69
N LEU A 251 7.36 -21.05 -10.63
CA LEU A 251 6.26 -20.87 -9.69
C LEU A 251 6.68 -21.16 -8.25
N SER A 252 7.59 -22.10 -8.02
CA SER A 252 8.12 -22.43 -6.69
C SER A 252 8.97 -21.32 -6.12
N GLY A 253 9.91 -20.76 -6.90
CA GLY A 253 10.72 -19.63 -6.47
C GLY A 253 9.86 -18.40 -6.17
N ALA A 254 8.89 -18.09 -7.05
CA ALA A 254 7.95 -17.00 -6.83
C ALA A 254 7.08 -17.21 -5.57
N SER A 255 6.62 -18.45 -5.32
CA SER A 255 5.86 -18.80 -4.11
C SER A 255 6.69 -18.61 -2.84
N ALA A 256 7.97 -19.03 -2.84
CA ALA A 256 8.87 -18.80 -1.72
C ALA A 256 9.11 -17.31 -1.43
N MET A 257 9.31 -16.51 -2.48
CA MET A 257 9.44 -15.04 -2.38
C MET A 257 8.15 -14.39 -1.85
N GLY A 258 6.98 -14.86 -2.32
CA GLY A 258 5.68 -14.40 -1.84
C GLY A 258 5.45 -14.70 -0.36
N TYR A 259 5.80 -15.90 0.09
CA TYR A 259 5.73 -16.27 1.50
C TYR A 259 6.73 -15.49 2.36
N PHE A 260 7.95 -15.26 1.85
CA PHE A 260 8.91 -14.39 2.53
C PHE A 260 8.33 -12.99 2.74
N LEU A 261 7.73 -12.41 1.70
CA LEU A 261 7.09 -11.09 1.78
C LEU A 261 5.90 -11.08 2.75
N LEU A 262 5.06 -12.12 2.74
CA LEU A 262 3.94 -12.29 3.65
C LEU A 262 4.43 -12.31 5.11
N LEU A 263 5.41 -13.15 5.42
CA LEU A 263 5.96 -13.27 6.77
C LEU A 263 6.64 -11.98 7.23
N ALA A 264 7.40 -11.31 6.36
CA ALA A 264 8.04 -10.04 6.65
C ALA A 264 7.00 -8.95 6.96
N THR A 265 5.92 -8.87 6.17
CA THR A 265 4.82 -7.91 6.37
C THR A 265 4.06 -8.19 7.67
N LEU A 266 3.77 -9.46 7.97
CA LEU A 266 3.13 -9.87 9.23
C LEU A 266 4.02 -9.55 10.45
N ALA A 267 5.32 -9.83 10.37
CA ALA A 267 6.27 -9.53 11.45
C ALA A 267 6.35 -8.01 11.69
N LEU A 268 6.45 -7.21 10.63
CA LEU A 268 6.48 -5.75 10.73
C LEU A 268 5.20 -5.21 11.37
N THR A 269 4.03 -5.70 10.92
CA THR A 269 2.72 -5.32 11.48
C THR A 269 2.61 -5.71 12.96
N ALA A 270 3.05 -6.91 13.33
CA ALA A 270 3.01 -7.39 14.72
C ALA A 270 3.94 -6.59 15.64
N LEU A 271 5.15 -6.25 15.17
CA LEU A 271 6.09 -5.42 15.91
C LEU A 271 5.54 -4.02 16.16
N TYR A 272 4.97 -3.41 15.12
CA TYR A 272 4.36 -2.09 15.22
C TYR A 272 3.15 -2.08 16.17
N TYR A 273 2.25 -3.07 16.03
CA TYR A 273 1.08 -3.21 16.91
C TYR A 273 1.48 -3.35 18.38
N ARG A 274 2.53 -4.15 18.68
CA ARG A 274 3.06 -4.26 20.06
C ARG A 274 3.62 -2.94 20.57
N GLY A 275 4.21 -2.11 19.70
CA GLY A 275 4.66 -0.77 20.05
C GLY A 275 3.51 0.16 20.46
N LEU A 276 2.42 0.16 19.65
CA LEU A 276 1.23 0.98 19.92
C LEU A 276 0.49 0.61 21.22
N THR A 277 0.46 -0.69 21.57
CA THR A 277 -0.25 -1.16 22.78
C THR A 277 0.55 -0.99 24.07
N ARG A 278 1.83 -0.64 23.98
CA ARG A 278 2.71 -0.39 25.14
C ARG A 278 2.94 1.09 25.43
N ALA A 279 2.61 1.97 24.50
CA ALA A 279 2.63 3.42 24.65
C ALA A 279 1.26 3.95 25.10
#